data_dbd7f6f028c8faa1707c94e4faec88d4
#
_entry.id   dbd7f6f028c8faa1707c94e4faec88d4
#
_cell.length_a   1.000
_cell.length_b   1.000
_cell.length_c   1.000
_cell.angle_alpha   90.00
_cell.angle_beta   90.00
_cell.angle_gamma   90.00
#
_symmetry.space_group_name_H-M   'P 1'
#
loop_
_entity.id
_entity.type
_entity.pdbx_description
1 polymer ?
#
loop_
_entity_poly.entity_id
_entity_poly.type
_entity_poly.pdbx_seq_one_letter_code
_entity_poly.pdbx_strand_id
1 'polypeptide(L)'
;QETTGGEVSRELAAECYFLWKTTRLRHLTLAEDTRDMLTELRKGLRLLLLTNGDGQTQREKIEACACQPYFDAIVVGGEQKEEKPAPSIFRYCCDLLGVQPAECVMVGDSLDTDIQGGLNAGLKATVWLNKAATTPVDISPVPPYIISSVLDLPAVLQRMGHKMNAKLGTDHTASNNE
;
A
#
# COMPACT_ATOMS: atom_id res chain seq x y z
N GLN A 1 -13.05 21.08 -47.95
CA GLN A 1 -13.60 21.58 -46.68
C GLN A 1 -13.89 20.40 -45.72
N GLU A 2 -12.85 19.79 -45.14
CA GLU A 2 -12.98 18.79 -44.10
C GLU A 2 -11.70 18.72 -43.26
N THR A 3 -11.45 19.72 -42.42
CA THR A 3 -10.31 19.67 -41.48
C THR A 3 -10.55 20.37 -40.12
N THR A 4 -11.74 20.88 -39.89
CA THR A 4 -12.05 21.61 -38.63
C THR A 4 -12.56 20.68 -37.47
N GLY A 5 -13.08 19.51 -37.78
CA GLY A 5 -13.65 18.61 -36.77
C GLY A 5 -12.61 17.91 -35.86
N GLY A 6 -11.38 17.69 -36.36
CA GLY A 6 -10.34 16.97 -35.61
C GLY A 6 -9.60 17.82 -34.58
N GLU A 7 -9.44 19.12 -34.84
CA GLU A 7 -8.76 20.06 -33.93
C GLU A 7 -9.64 20.40 -32.73
N VAL A 8 -10.90 20.75 -32.98
CA VAL A 8 -11.89 21.03 -31.92
C VAL A 8 -12.09 19.83 -31.01
N SER A 9 -12.04 18.61 -31.55
CA SER A 9 -12.16 17.37 -30.76
C SER A 9 -10.95 17.14 -29.84
N ARG A 10 -9.74 17.52 -30.25
CA ARG A 10 -8.52 17.41 -29.44
C ARG A 10 -8.47 18.41 -28.30
N GLU A 11 -8.83 19.68 -28.56
CA GLU A 11 -8.92 20.70 -27.53
C GLU A 11 -9.99 20.35 -26.49
N LEU A 12 -11.17 19.95 -26.91
CA LEU A 12 -12.24 19.52 -26.01
C LEU A 12 -11.82 18.31 -25.16
N ALA A 13 -11.15 17.33 -25.76
CA ALA A 13 -10.61 16.18 -25.03
C ALA A 13 -9.55 16.58 -24.00
N ALA A 14 -8.67 17.53 -24.37
CA ALA A 14 -7.65 18.05 -23.44
C ALA A 14 -8.29 18.84 -22.28
N GLU A 15 -9.29 19.67 -22.54
CA GLU A 15 -10.05 20.38 -21.51
C GLU A 15 -10.82 19.43 -20.59
N CYS A 16 -11.50 18.44 -21.13
CA CYS A 16 -12.20 17.43 -20.36
C CYS A 16 -11.21 16.64 -19.47
N TYR A 17 -10.04 16.25 -20.00
CA TYR A 17 -9.00 15.59 -19.24
C TYR A 17 -8.45 16.48 -18.12
N PHE A 18 -8.19 17.76 -18.41
CA PHE A 18 -7.71 18.72 -17.42
C PHE A 18 -8.72 18.95 -16.30
N LEU A 19 -10.00 19.14 -16.63
CA LEU A 19 -11.08 19.28 -15.65
C LEU A 19 -11.24 18.03 -14.80
N TRP A 20 -11.23 16.85 -15.41
CA TRP A 20 -11.31 15.56 -14.69
C TRP A 20 -10.13 15.38 -13.75
N LYS A 21 -8.89 15.63 -14.22
CA LYS A 21 -7.67 15.56 -13.42
C LYS A 21 -7.70 16.54 -12.25
N THR A 22 -8.01 17.80 -12.51
CA THR A 22 -8.05 18.86 -11.49
C THR A 22 -9.11 18.60 -10.44
N THR A 23 -10.32 18.18 -10.85
CA THR A 23 -11.41 17.86 -9.93
C THR A 23 -11.05 16.66 -9.06
N ARG A 24 -10.46 15.61 -9.63
CA ARG A 24 -10.03 14.43 -8.90
C ARG A 24 -8.94 14.72 -7.88
N LEU A 25 -7.95 15.55 -8.22
CA LEU A 25 -6.87 15.94 -7.32
C LEU A 25 -7.36 16.84 -6.16
N ARG A 26 -8.33 17.71 -6.41
CA ARG A 26 -8.91 18.59 -5.37
C ARG A 26 -9.60 17.86 -4.24
N HIS A 27 -10.11 16.65 -4.50
CA HIS A 27 -10.81 15.82 -3.52
C HIS A 27 -9.91 14.73 -2.90
N LEU A 28 -8.61 14.70 -3.26
CA LEU A 28 -7.64 13.75 -2.76
C LEU A 28 -7.06 14.29 -1.44
N THR A 29 -7.77 14.03 -0.34
CA THR A 29 -7.30 14.39 1.00
C THR A 29 -7.29 13.17 1.89
N LEU A 30 -6.28 13.05 2.76
CA LEU A 30 -6.32 12.08 3.85
C LEU A 30 -7.33 12.55 4.90
N ALA A 31 -8.25 11.67 5.29
CA ALA A 31 -9.17 11.91 6.39
C ALA A 31 -8.39 12.12 7.71
N GLU A 32 -8.93 12.91 8.61
CA GLU A 32 -8.27 13.28 9.88
C GLU A 32 -7.93 12.05 10.72
N ASP A 33 -8.88 11.13 10.88
CA ASP A 33 -8.70 9.86 11.57
C ASP A 33 -7.58 8.99 10.99
N THR A 34 -7.44 8.99 9.65
CA THR A 34 -6.35 8.29 8.97
C THR A 34 -5.00 8.96 9.25
N ARG A 35 -4.93 10.30 9.28
CA ARG A 35 -3.71 11.04 9.63
C ARG A 35 -3.28 10.76 11.07
N ASP A 36 -4.24 10.75 11.98
CA ASP A 36 -4.00 10.45 13.40
C ASP A 36 -3.49 9.02 13.58
N MET A 37 -4.13 8.05 12.93
CA MET A 37 -3.69 6.65 12.93
C MET A 37 -2.26 6.49 12.40
N LEU A 38 -1.93 7.10 11.25
CA LEU A 38 -0.57 7.04 10.68
C LEU A 38 0.46 7.67 11.62
N THR A 39 0.11 8.79 12.26
CA THR A 39 0.96 9.47 13.24
C THR A 39 1.25 8.58 14.44
N GLU A 40 0.23 7.90 14.97
CA GLU A 40 0.40 6.95 16.08
C GLU A 40 1.26 5.74 15.68
N LEU A 41 1.00 5.15 14.51
CA LEU A 41 1.79 4.01 14.02
C LEU A 41 3.27 4.36 13.85
N ARG A 42 3.60 5.59 13.40
CA ARG A 42 5.00 6.04 13.23
C ARG A 42 5.78 6.15 14.52
N LYS A 43 5.15 6.17 15.68
CA LYS A 43 5.85 6.16 16.97
C LYS A 43 6.60 4.85 17.22
N GLY A 44 6.14 3.75 16.65
CA GLY A 44 6.72 2.42 16.84
C GLY A 44 7.09 1.68 15.56
N LEU A 45 6.69 2.19 14.39
CA LEU A 45 6.89 1.54 13.10
C LEU A 45 7.46 2.51 12.07
N ARG A 46 8.18 1.98 11.09
CA ARG A 46 8.55 2.71 9.88
C ARG A 46 7.47 2.50 8.83
N LEU A 47 6.99 3.59 8.22
CA LEU A 47 5.93 3.58 7.23
C LEU A 47 6.49 3.97 5.86
N LEU A 48 6.23 3.15 4.83
CA LEU A 48 6.59 3.43 3.45
C LEU A 48 5.35 3.36 2.57
N LEU A 49 5.17 4.36 1.72
CA LEU A 49 4.15 4.37 0.68
C LEU A 49 4.74 3.80 -0.61
N LEU A 50 4.19 2.69 -1.10
CA LEU A 50 4.55 2.08 -2.38
C LEU A 50 3.35 2.10 -3.33
N THR A 51 3.46 2.81 -4.44
CA THR A 51 2.39 2.95 -5.44
C THR A 51 2.89 2.63 -6.84
N ASN A 52 2.11 1.86 -7.61
CA ASN A 52 2.37 1.61 -9.03
C ASN A 52 1.88 2.78 -9.90
N GLY A 53 2.32 2.79 -11.15
CA GLY A 53 1.87 3.70 -12.18
C GLY A 53 2.85 4.82 -12.50
N ASP A 54 2.48 5.64 -13.47
CA ASP A 54 3.31 6.72 -14.00
C ASP A 54 3.82 7.67 -12.93
N GLY A 55 5.12 7.96 -12.97
CA GLY A 55 5.83 8.73 -11.95
C GLY A 55 5.20 10.10 -11.70
N GLN A 56 5.01 10.87 -12.77
CA GLN A 56 4.44 12.22 -12.67
C GLN A 56 3.02 12.20 -12.09
N THR A 57 2.18 11.31 -12.60
CA THR A 57 0.78 11.16 -12.14
C THR A 57 0.71 10.81 -10.66
N GLN A 58 1.55 9.89 -10.18
CA GLN A 58 1.54 9.50 -8.78
C GLN A 58 2.11 10.60 -7.88
N ARG A 59 3.18 11.30 -8.31
CA ARG A 59 3.74 12.44 -7.55
C ARG A 59 2.73 13.56 -7.38
N GLU A 60 1.97 13.91 -8.42
CA GLU A 60 0.88 14.88 -8.33
C GLU A 60 -0.21 14.47 -7.32
N LYS A 61 -0.57 13.17 -7.27
CA LYS A 61 -1.54 12.68 -6.28
C LYS A 61 -0.99 12.74 -4.86
N ILE A 62 0.27 12.36 -4.66
CA ILE A 62 0.96 12.41 -3.38
C ILE A 62 1.02 13.84 -2.86
N GLU A 63 1.35 14.80 -3.72
CA GLU A 63 1.37 16.22 -3.39
C GLU A 63 -0.03 16.74 -3.06
N ALA A 64 -1.03 16.42 -3.89
CA ALA A 64 -2.41 16.86 -3.70
C ALA A 64 -3.02 16.35 -2.38
N CYS A 65 -2.72 15.12 -1.97
CA CYS A 65 -3.21 14.60 -0.69
C CYS A 65 -2.35 15.00 0.51
N ALA A 66 -1.21 15.69 0.28
CA ALA A 66 -0.28 16.12 1.32
C ALA A 66 0.12 14.99 2.30
N CYS A 67 0.32 13.78 1.76
CA CYS A 67 0.56 12.60 2.59
C CYS A 67 2.03 12.37 2.96
N GLN A 68 2.98 13.09 2.36
CA GLN A 68 4.42 12.92 2.56
C GLN A 68 4.85 12.92 4.04
N PRO A 69 4.33 13.81 4.91
CA PRO A 69 4.77 13.87 6.30
C PRO A 69 4.49 12.60 7.11
N TYR A 70 3.57 11.75 6.64
CA TYR A 70 3.14 10.55 7.36
C TYR A 70 3.96 9.29 7.01
N PHE A 71 4.91 9.40 6.06
CA PHE A 71 5.74 8.28 5.62
C PHE A 71 7.22 8.57 5.77
N ASP A 72 8.00 7.55 6.10
CA ASP A 72 9.46 7.64 6.20
C ASP A 72 10.13 7.56 4.82
N ALA A 73 9.46 6.91 3.86
CA ALA A 73 9.85 6.89 2.45
C ALA A 73 8.63 6.74 1.54
N ILE A 74 8.76 7.19 0.30
CA ILE A 74 7.75 7.07 -0.75
C ILE A 74 8.43 6.52 -2.00
N VAL A 75 7.89 5.41 -2.53
CA VAL A 75 8.37 4.75 -3.75
C VAL A 75 7.26 4.71 -4.77
N VAL A 76 7.53 5.25 -5.95
CA VAL A 76 6.64 5.21 -7.10
C VAL A 76 7.17 4.19 -8.09
N GLY A 77 6.37 3.18 -8.42
CA GLY A 77 6.77 2.06 -9.27
C GLY A 77 7.24 2.49 -10.65
N GLY A 78 6.55 3.43 -11.28
CA GLY A 78 6.93 3.96 -12.60
C GLY A 78 8.27 4.71 -12.64
N GLU A 79 8.88 5.01 -11.49
CA GLU A 79 10.24 5.56 -11.36
C GLU A 79 11.29 4.48 -11.14
N GLN A 80 10.87 3.23 -11.00
CA GLN A 80 11.73 2.09 -10.72
C GLN A 80 11.87 1.18 -11.94
N LYS A 81 12.81 0.26 -11.88
CA LYS A 81 13.04 -0.73 -12.95
C LYS A 81 11.85 -1.68 -13.11
N GLU A 82 11.21 -2.02 -12.01
CA GLU A 82 10.06 -2.92 -11.95
C GLU A 82 9.05 -2.39 -10.93
N GLU A 83 7.76 -2.68 -11.17
CA GLU A 83 6.64 -2.34 -10.29
C GLU A 83 6.14 -3.58 -9.53
N LYS A 84 5.21 -3.38 -8.56
CA LYS A 84 4.47 -4.49 -7.96
C LYS A 84 3.73 -5.26 -9.07
N PRO A 85 3.72 -6.59 -9.07
CA PRO A 85 4.08 -7.51 -7.97
C PRO A 85 5.53 -8.01 -7.99
N ALA A 86 6.46 -7.41 -8.75
CA ALA A 86 7.84 -7.88 -8.80
C ALA A 86 8.51 -7.87 -7.41
N PRO A 87 9.14 -8.98 -6.96
CA PRO A 87 9.75 -9.04 -5.63
C PRO A 87 10.88 -8.03 -5.42
N SER A 88 11.53 -7.58 -6.50
CA SER A 88 12.63 -6.61 -6.49
C SER A 88 12.23 -5.27 -5.88
N ILE A 89 11.02 -4.76 -6.20
CA ILE A 89 10.57 -3.47 -5.66
C ILE A 89 10.28 -3.55 -4.16
N PHE A 90 9.77 -4.67 -3.66
CA PHE A 90 9.57 -4.88 -2.21
C PHE A 90 10.90 -4.94 -1.47
N ARG A 91 11.92 -5.64 -2.02
CA ARG A 91 13.27 -5.67 -1.45
C ARG A 91 13.89 -4.28 -1.41
N TYR A 92 13.77 -3.52 -2.50
CA TYR A 92 14.21 -2.12 -2.55
C TYR A 92 13.56 -1.27 -1.44
N CYS A 93 12.25 -1.43 -1.21
CA CYS A 93 11.56 -0.74 -0.12
C CYS A 93 12.08 -1.16 1.26
N CYS A 94 12.34 -2.45 1.47
CA CYS A 94 12.93 -2.95 2.72
C CYS A 94 14.34 -2.37 2.94
N ASP A 95 15.17 -2.32 1.90
CA ASP A 95 16.52 -1.75 1.94
C ASP A 95 16.49 -0.26 2.30
N LEU A 96 15.58 0.52 1.71
CA LEU A 96 15.36 1.94 2.05
C LEU A 96 15.02 2.14 3.53
N LEU A 97 14.25 1.24 4.11
CA LEU A 97 13.88 1.29 5.53
C LEU A 97 14.93 0.66 6.44
N GLY A 98 15.93 -0.05 5.90
CA GLY A 98 16.94 -0.78 6.67
C GLY A 98 16.34 -1.92 7.48
N VAL A 99 15.40 -2.68 6.90
CA VAL A 99 14.70 -3.81 7.53
C VAL A 99 14.71 -5.03 6.61
N GLN A 100 14.44 -6.22 7.18
CA GLN A 100 14.31 -7.44 6.39
C GLN A 100 12.84 -7.64 5.92
N PRO A 101 12.61 -8.30 4.78
CA PRO A 101 11.25 -8.62 4.32
C PRO A 101 10.39 -9.32 5.38
N ALA A 102 10.97 -10.24 6.15
CA ALA A 102 10.29 -10.96 7.23
C ALA A 102 9.84 -10.06 8.42
N GLU A 103 10.25 -8.81 8.44
CA GLU A 103 9.82 -7.81 9.44
C GLU A 103 8.73 -6.88 8.90
N CYS A 104 8.44 -6.94 7.59
CA CYS A 104 7.54 -6.04 6.91
C CYS A 104 6.15 -6.63 6.69
N VAL A 105 5.16 -5.75 6.69
CA VAL A 105 3.76 -6.08 6.36
C VAL A 105 3.34 -5.21 5.17
N MET A 106 2.77 -5.83 4.13
CA MET A 106 2.13 -5.10 3.03
C MET A 106 0.65 -4.93 3.31
N VAL A 107 0.16 -3.72 3.14
CA VAL A 107 -1.27 -3.38 3.20
C VAL A 107 -1.67 -2.80 1.85
N GLY A 108 -2.66 -3.38 1.20
CA GLY A 108 -3.11 -2.89 -0.10
C GLY A 108 -4.44 -3.46 -0.54
N ASP A 109 -5.02 -2.89 -1.59
CA ASP A 109 -6.34 -3.25 -2.11
C ASP A 109 -6.30 -4.20 -3.32
N SER A 110 -5.14 -4.37 -3.94
CA SER A 110 -4.97 -5.26 -5.08
C SER A 110 -4.45 -6.64 -4.66
N LEU A 111 -5.25 -7.69 -4.93
CA LEU A 111 -4.81 -9.07 -4.70
C LEU A 111 -3.60 -9.43 -5.56
N ASP A 112 -3.56 -9.00 -6.82
CA ASP A 112 -2.53 -9.37 -7.78
C ASP A 112 -1.20 -8.64 -7.51
N THR A 113 -1.25 -7.36 -7.19
CA THR A 113 -0.04 -6.55 -7.06
C THR A 113 0.47 -6.44 -5.63
N ASP A 114 -0.42 -6.18 -4.66
CA ASP A 114 -0.04 -5.96 -3.26
C ASP A 114 0.10 -7.28 -2.50
N ILE A 115 -0.96 -8.09 -2.55
CA ILE A 115 -1.00 -9.32 -1.75
C ILE A 115 -0.08 -10.38 -2.35
N GLN A 116 -0.22 -10.68 -3.64
CA GLN A 116 0.65 -11.65 -4.32
C GLN A 116 2.11 -11.19 -4.32
N GLY A 117 2.35 -9.90 -4.59
CA GLY A 117 3.69 -9.32 -4.57
C GLY A 117 4.35 -9.43 -3.20
N GLY A 118 3.64 -9.10 -2.13
CA GLY A 118 4.13 -9.24 -0.75
C GLY A 118 4.44 -10.68 -0.38
N LEU A 119 3.59 -11.64 -0.78
CA LEU A 119 3.84 -13.08 -0.58
C LEU A 119 5.09 -13.53 -1.33
N ASN A 120 5.22 -13.16 -2.61
CA ASN A 120 6.37 -13.53 -3.45
C ASN A 120 7.69 -12.90 -2.95
N ALA A 121 7.62 -11.74 -2.32
CA ALA A 121 8.78 -11.08 -1.72
C ALA A 121 9.19 -11.65 -0.35
N GLY A 122 8.41 -12.55 0.23
CA GLY A 122 8.66 -13.15 1.53
C GLY A 122 8.42 -12.18 2.70
N LEU A 123 7.44 -11.28 2.56
CA LEU A 123 7.06 -10.40 3.66
C LEU A 123 6.44 -11.20 4.80
N LYS A 124 6.54 -10.66 6.02
CA LYS A 124 5.98 -11.26 7.25
C LYS A 124 4.49 -11.55 7.14
N ALA A 125 3.74 -10.63 6.54
CA ALA A 125 2.31 -10.77 6.30
C ALA A 125 1.84 -9.81 5.21
N THR A 126 0.65 -10.09 4.68
CA THR A 126 -0.10 -9.20 3.80
C THR A 126 -1.50 -8.98 4.38
N VAL A 127 -2.00 -7.76 4.26
CA VAL A 127 -3.33 -7.33 4.72
C VAL A 127 -4.08 -6.78 3.53
N TRP A 128 -5.16 -7.43 3.15
CA TRP A 128 -5.99 -6.98 2.04
C TRP A 128 -7.05 -5.99 2.52
N LEU A 129 -7.02 -4.79 1.96
CA LEU A 129 -8.04 -3.77 2.16
C LEU A 129 -9.19 -4.01 1.16
N ASN A 130 -10.24 -4.67 1.61
CA ASN A 130 -11.44 -4.93 0.81
C ASN A 130 -12.59 -4.05 1.30
N LYS A 131 -12.92 -3.01 0.53
CA LYS A 131 -14.05 -2.11 0.82
C LYS A 131 -15.41 -2.68 0.39
N ALA A 132 -15.43 -3.82 -0.31
CA ALA A 132 -16.68 -4.47 -0.71
C ALA A 132 -17.37 -5.11 0.50
N ALA A 133 -18.70 -5.10 0.51
CA ALA A 133 -19.50 -5.69 1.59
C ALA A 133 -19.35 -7.23 1.69
N THR A 134 -18.91 -7.86 0.61
CA THR A 134 -18.75 -9.32 0.51
C THR A 134 -17.36 -9.67 -0.02
N THR A 135 -16.75 -10.71 0.56
CA THR A 135 -15.54 -11.31 0.00
C THR A 135 -15.95 -12.40 -0.98
N PRO A 136 -15.44 -12.41 -2.23
CA PRO A 136 -15.69 -13.50 -3.17
C PRO A 136 -15.27 -14.86 -2.57
N VAL A 137 -15.98 -15.93 -2.94
CA VAL A 137 -15.72 -17.27 -2.39
C VAL A 137 -14.40 -17.85 -2.89
N ASP A 138 -14.03 -17.53 -4.16
CA ASP A 138 -12.86 -18.07 -4.84
C ASP A 138 -11.80 -16.98 -5.08
N ILE A 139 -11.25 -16.41 -4.00
CA ILE A 139 -10.15 -15.45 -4.11
C ILE A 139 -8.80 -16.14 -4.15
N SER A 140 -7.93 -15.66 -5.04
CA SER A 140 -6.53 -16.10 -5.11
C SER A 140 -5.64 -14.87 -5.37
N PRO A 141 -4.57 -14.70 -4.60
CA PRO A 141 -4.18 -15.45 -3.40
C PRO A 141 -5.14 -15.22 -2.23
N VAL A 142 -5.22 -16.18 -1.30
CA VAL A 142 -5.98 -16.00 -0.06
C VAL A 142 -5.17 -15.12 0.91
N PRO A 143 -5.60 -13.89 1.21
CA PRO A 143 -4.86 -13.02 2.12
C PRO A 143 -4.99 -13.53 3.57
N PRO A 144 -3.90 -13.52 4.36
CA PRO A 144 -3.95 -13.94 5.76
C PRO A 144 -4.77 -13.01 6.64
N TYR A 145 -4.93 -11.75 6.24
CA TYR A 145 -5.73 -10.75 6.94
C TYR A 145 -6.54 -9.94 5.93
N ILE A 146 -7.79 -9.66 6.30
CA ILE A 146 -8.71 -8.82 5.52
C ILE A 146 -9.24 -7.73 6.44
N ILE A 147 -9.25 -6.49 5.96
CA ILE A 147 -9.82 -5.31 6.63
C ILE A 147 -10.74 -4.58 5.68
N SER A 148 -11.76 -3.91 6.20
CA SER A 148 -12.68 -3.08 5.41
C SER A 148 -12.29 -1.60 5.41
N SER A 149 -11.51 -1.18 6.41
CA SER A 149 -10.97 0.17 6.55
C SER A 149 -9.49 0.12 6.96
N VAL A 150 -8.71 1.10 6.55
CA VAL A 150 -7.33 1.26 7.02
C VAL A 150 -7.27 1.48 8.54
N LEU A 151 -8.34 1.99 9.14
CA LEU A 151 -8.47 2.22 10.59
C LEU A 151 -8.51 0.91 11.39
N ASP A 152 -8.76 -0.23 10.75
CA ASP A 152 -8.71 -1.56 11.38
C ASP A 152 -7.27 -2.08 11.52
N LEU A 153 -6.31 -1.45 10.84
CA LEU A 153 -4.92 -1.89 10.77
C LEU A 153 -4.22 -1.98 12.14
N PRO A 154 -4.36 -1.02 13.07
CA PRO A 154 -3.73 -1.12 14.39
C PRO A 154 -4.11 -2.40 15.15
N ALA A 155 -5.39 -2.80 15.11
CA ALA A 155 -5.87 -4.01 15.76
C ALA A 155 -5.29 -5.29 15.12
N VAL A 156 -5.10 -5.29 13.80
CA VAL A 156 -4.46 -6.40 13.07
C VAL A 156 -3.00 -6.52 13.45
N LEU A 157 -2.26 -5.41 13.47
CA LEU A 157 -0.84 -5.38 13.85
C LEU A 157 -0.62 -5.83 15.29
N GLN A 158 -1.49 -5.43 16.22
CA GLN A 158 -1.47 -5.88 17.61
C GLN A 158 -1.63 -7.39 17.72
N ARG A 159 -2.58 -7.98 16.98
CA ARG A 159 -2.79 -9.45 16.94
C ARG A 159 -1.57 -10.19 16.37
N MET A 160 -0.87 -9.61 15.39
CA MET A 160 0.38 -10.19 14.87
C MET A 160 1.48 -10.19 15.94
N GLY A 161 1.61 -9.13 16.74
CA GLY A 161 2.54 -9.03 17.86
C GLY A 161 2.28 -10.07 18.95
N HIS A 162 1.04 -10.27 19.36
CA HIS A 162 0.66 -11.27 20.36
C HIS A 162 0.94 -12.71 19.90
N LYS A 163 0.69 -13.04 18.63
CA LYS A 163 1.02 -14.36 18.08
C LYS A 163 2.52 -14.66 18.08
N MET A 164 3.36 -13.65 17.91
CA MET A 164 4.83 -13.84 17.97
C MET A 164 5.32 -14.11 19.40
N ASN A 165 4.80 -13.40 20.38
CA ASN A 165 5.16 -13.63 21.78
C ASN A 165 4.72 -15.03 22.27
N ALA A 166 3.59 -15.54 21.78
CA ALA A 166 3.14 -16.90 22.09
C ALA A 166 4.04 -17.99 21.48
N LYS A 167 4.60 -17.78 20.27
CA LYS A 167 5.55 -18.74 19.66
C LYS A 167 6.92 -18.73 20.33
N LEU A 168 7.41 -17.58 20.79
CA LEU A 168 8.68 -17.48 21.53
C LEU A 168 8.59 -18.10 22.93
N GLY A 169 7.40 -18.15 23.53
CA GLY A 169 7.16 -18.77 24.83
C GLY A 169 7.09 -20.31 24.82
N THR A 170 6.87 -20.93 23.64
CA THR A 170 6.80 -22.40 23.52
C THR A 170 8.14 -23.08 23.24
N ASP A 171 9.15 -22.33 22.76
CA ASP A 171 10.48 -22.90 22.48
C ASP A 171 11.43 -22.94 23.71
N HIS A 172 11.04 -22.35 24.84
CA HIS A 172 11.85 -22.34 26.06
C HIS A 172 11.48 -23.38 27.13
N THR A 173 10.48 -24.25 26.89
CA THR A 173 10.08 -25.26 27.86
C THR A 173 10.52 -26.71 27.54
N ALA A 174 11.40 -26.90 26.53
CA ALA A 174 11.86 -28.21 26.12
C ALA A 174 13.37 -28.47 26.36
N SER A 175 13.97 -27.88 27.39
CA SER A 175 15.36 -28.21 27.76
C SER A 175 15.62 -28.00 29.23
N ASN A 176 14.96 -28.80 30.09
CA ASN A 176 15.47 -29.09 31.43
C ASN A 176 14.71 -30.32 32.00
N ASN A 177 15.15 -31.49 31.59
CA ASN A 177 15.04 -32.72 32.38
C ASN A 177 15.95 -33.77 31.74
N GLU A 178 17.20 -33.80 32.18
CA GLU A 178 17.98 -34.97 32.51
C GLU A 178 19.29 -34.57 33.18
#